data_aa8b10a82c40937fe12702f776914b37
#
_entry.id   aa8b10a82c40937fe12702f776914b37
#
_cell.length_a   1.000
_cell.length_b   1.000
_cell.length_c   1.000
_cell.angle_alpha   90.00
_cell.angle_beta   90.00
_cell.angle_gamma   90.00
#
_symmetry.space_group_name_H-M   'P 1'
#
loop_
_entity.id
_entity.type
_entity.pdbx_description
1 polymer ?
#
loop_
_entity_poly.entity_id
_entity_poly.type
_entity_poly.pdbx_seq_one_letter_code
_entity_poly.pdbx_strand_id
1 'polypeptide(L)'
;GDKPTEDEAYAAMMKLADNLLIENCLYRKDIPDAMFRQTTTDEVIPYSKKQTIPGRIDLSDYDLGKNNFAYYDTSVSDNRENGEFSAWNAGWRYRNDGVDIEENNDLNNSNGKHIGFTNKGEWISYSVKVFQSGAYKAIARIASQETGGEFHLSLNDEDITTTQSINSTGGWTTFKNHSDINDIVLDEGEHTLKIHFDNDSPINISSIKFERTGAASSVDFDAINGNTVSDEKSIELSFNQSLSSSSVDSSKGDFSIVVNGVEKEIISVSSVANKQRKIIITLKDNLLYSDEILANYSGSTIKSSSGQALKSFSDLLINNNLQQRFVVPGKIEAEASKVKFGFGIEDTEDEGGGKNLGYTDTGDYADYLIYSNSTSAYNVDFRIASQSDGGQIGLFLVNDETQSEYPISTIDIPVTGGWQTWETVSSKTKSFSKGVFTLRMKVLKGGFNLNWFEFKEIDTDGDGIKDSEDQCPDTPEDSKVDFNGCPVFTLPLDNNKVSVTSASCIGNTDG
;
A
#
# COMPACT_ATOMS: atom_id res chain seq x y z
N GLY A 1 6.12 26.74 -57.17
CA GLY A 1 4.69 26.65 -57.52
C GLY A 1 4.22 28.05 -57.89
N ASP A 2 3.32 28.10 -58.82
CA ASP A 2 2.73 29.38 -59.31
C ASP A 2 1.95 30.05 -58.17
N LYS A 3 1.99 31.35 -58.09
CA LYS A 3 1.21 32.13 -57.16
C LYS A 3 -0.28 31.93 -57.43
N PRO A 4 -1.13 31.59 -56.46
CA PRO A 4 -2.57 31.43 -56.68
C PRO A 4 -3.15 32.78 -57.17
N THR A 5 -4.16 32.69 -57.99
CA THR A 5 -5.01 33.84 -58.36
C THR A 5 -5.74 34.37 -57.13
N GLU A 6 -6.24 35.61 -57.21
CA GLU A 6 -7.01 36.23 -56.12
C GLU A 6 -8.27 35.41 -55.79
N ASP A 7 -8.97 34.88 -56.79
CA ASP A 7 -10.15 34.05 -56.61
C ASP A 7 -9.78 32.68 -55.96
N GLU A 8 -8.68 32.07 -56.34
CA GLU A 8 -8.19 30.82 -55.73
C GLU A 8 -7.79 31.05 -54.27
N ALA A 9 -7.13 32.16 -53.99
CA ALA A 9 -6.76 32.53 -52.63
C ALA A 9 -7.98 32.77 -51.76
N TYR A 10 -8.97 33.49 -52.29
CA TYR A 10 -10.25 33.76 -51.61
C TYR A 10 -11.01 32.46 -51.34
N ALA A 11 -11.15 31.59 -52.35
CA ALA A 11 -11.80 30.29 -52.19
C ALA A 11 -11.10 29.39 -51.14
N ALA A 12 -9.76 29.42 -51.10
CA ALA A 12 -8.99 28.69 -50.10
C ALA A 12 -9.21 29.27 -48.68
N MET A 13 -9.31 30.59 -48.52
CA MET A 13 -9.62 31.22 -47.24
C MET A 13 -11.03 30.90 -46.76
N MET A 14 -12.02 30.91 -47.66
CA MET A 14 -13.38 30.49 -47.32
C MET A 14 -13.45 29.03 -46.91
N LYS A 15 -12.78 28.17 -47.64
CA LYS A 15 -12.68 26.76 -47.28
C LYS A 15 -11.95 26.54 -45.94
N LEU A 16 -10.95 27.35 -45.62
CA LEU A 16 -10.31 27.32 -44.32
C LEU A 16 -11.28 27.74 -43.20
N ALA A 17 -12.08 28.81 -43.43
CA ALA A 17 -13.09 29.22 -42.48
C ALA A 17 -14.14 28.15 -42.25
N ASP A 18 -14.63 27.50 -43.31
CA ASP A 18 -15.55 26.38 -43.22
C ASP A 18 -14.95 25.18 -42.47
N ASN A 19 -13.69 24.87 -42.72
CA ASN A 19 -12.99 23.77 -42.03
C ASN A 19 -12.75 24.06 -40.53
N LEU A 20 -12.79 25.31 -40.12
CA LEU A 20 -12.67 25.73 -38.71
C LEU A 20 -14.00 25.67 -37.93
N LEU A 21 -15.14 25.50 -38.63
CA LEU A 21 -16.40 25.26 -37.96
C LEU A 21 -16.37 23.95 -37.20
N ILE A 22 -16.91 23.96 -35.97
CA ILE A 22 -16.85 22.79 -35.08
C ILE A 22 -17.50 21.53 -35.67
N GLU A 23 -18.57 21.73 -36.47
CA GLU A 23 -19.26 20.66 -37.23
C GLU A 23 -18.38 20.00 -38.31
N ASN A 24 -17.35 20.69 -38.79
CA ASN A 24 -16.41 20.21 -39.80
C ASN A 24 -15.08 19.74 -39.19
N CYS A 25 -14.93 19.88 -37.89
CA CYS A 25 -13.74 19.43 -37.17
C CYS A 25 -13.96 18.07 -36.50
N LEU A 26 -12.91 17.28 -36.39
CA LEU A 26 -12.90 16.14 -35.50
C LEU A 26 -12.83 16.65 -34.06
N TYR A 27 -14.00 16.89 -33.45
CA TYR A 27 -14.07 17.40 -32.08
C TYR A 27 -13.73 16.32 -31.06
N ARG A 28 -12.66 16.55 -30.32
CA ARG A 28 -12.16 15.70 -29.23
C ARG A 28 -12.46 16.39 -27.91
N LYS A 29 -13.44 15.88 -27.15
CA LYS A 29 -13.87 16.46 -25.87
C LYS A 29 -12.79 16.47 -24.81
N ASP A 30 -12.00 15.43 -24.77
CA ASP A 30 -10.88 15.24 -23.86
C ASP A 30 -9.84 16.37 -23.97
N ILE A 31 -9.55 16.83 -25.18
CA ILE A 31 -8.51 17.86 -25.42
C ILE A 31 -8.90 19.22 -24.78
N PRO A 32 -10.03 19.86 -25.12
CA PRO A 32 -10.41 21.11 -24.46
C PRO A 32 -10.72 20.91 -22.98
N ASP A 33 -11.18 19.75 -22.55
CA ASP A 33 -11.36 19.42 -21.13
C ASP A 33 -10.03 19.47 -20.38
N ALA A 34 -9.00 18.78 -20.89
CA ALA A 34 -7.65 18.79 -20.30
C ALA A 34 -7.01 20.19 -20.31
N MET A 35 -7.22 20.96 -21.40
CA MET A 35 -6.64 22.30 -21.56
C MET A 35 -7.26 23.36 -20.66
N PHE A 36 -8.57 23.31 -20.42
CA PHE A 36 -9.30 24.41 -19.77
C PHE A 36 -9.92 24.03 -18.43
N ARG A 37 -10.67 22.91 -18.33
CA ARG A 37 -11.36 22.52 -17.10
C ARG A 37 -10.42 21.88 -16.10
N GLN A 38 -9.67 20.88 -16.52
CA GLN A 38 -8.79 20.11 -15.62
C GLN A 38 -7.63 20.94 -15.04
N THR A 39 -7.26 22.06 -15.63
CA THR A 39 -6.27 22.99 -15.07
C THR A 39 -6.75 23.73 -13.83
N THR A 40 -8.08 23.79 -13.61
CA THR A 40 -8.70 24.59 -12.55
C THR A 40 -9.50 23.78 -11.54
N THR A 41 -9.77 22.50 -11.81
CA THR A 41 -10.58 21.64 -10.93
C THR A 41 -10.17 20.17 -11.04
N ASP A 42 -10.43 19.41 -9.98
CA ASP A 42 -10.33 17.96 -9.92
C ASP A 42 -11.69 17.27 -10.15
N GLU A 43 -12.71 18.04 -10.48
CA GLU A 43 -14.06 17.52 -10.75
C GLU A 43 -14.05 16.50 -11.90
N VAL A 44 -14.72 15.38 -11.69
CA VAL A 44 -14.94 14.33 -12.69
C VAL A 44 -16.31 14.50 -13.31
N ILE A 45 -16.39 14.45 -14.64
CA ILE A 45 -17.66 14.58 -15.37
C ILE A 45 -17.83 13.46 -16.41
N PRO A 46 -19.07 13.08 -16.76
CA PRO A 46 -19.32 12.06 -17.77
C PRO A 46 -18.71 12.43 -19.13
N TYR A 47 -18.07 11.46 -19.81
CA TYR A 47 -17.52 11.68 -21.16
C TYR A 47 -18.55 12.18 -22.16
N SER A 48 -19.74 11.57 -22.20
CA SER A 48 -20.84 12.01 -23.09
C SER A 48 -22.12 12.27 -22.31
N LYS A 49 -22.58 11.30 -21.57
CA LYS A 49 -23.75 11.30 -20.69
C LYS A 49 -23.51 10.30 -19.56
N LYS A 50 -24.25 10.44 -18.45
CA LYS A 50 -24.26 9.42 -17.42
C LYS A 50 -24.67 8.08 -18.02
N GLN A 51 -23.91 7.04 -17.74
CA GLN A 51 -24.24 5.69 -18.14
C GLN A 51 -25.46 5.19 -17.36
N THR A 52 -26.20 4.25 -17.89
CA THR A 52 -27.45 3.78 -17.30
C THR A 52 -27.39 2.34 -16.89
N ILE A 53 -27.88 2.02 -15.68
CA ILE A 53 -28.04 0.68 -15.18
C ILE A 53 -29.52 0.41 -14.88
N PRO A 54 -30.18 -0.62 -15.48
CA PRO A 54 -29.60 -1.63 -16.39
C PRO A 54 -29.18 -1.02 -17.73
N GLY A 55 -28.20 -1.65 -18.38
CA GLY A 55 -27.67 -1.20 -19.66
C GLY A 55 -26.25 -1.67 -19.90
N ARG A 56 -25.72 -1.33 -21.08
CA ARG A 56 -24.32 -1.58 -21.46
C ARG A 56 -23.51 -0.30 -21.29
N ILE A 57 -22.35 -0.43 -20.69
CA ILE A 57 -21.31 0.60 -20.56
C ILE A 57 -20.15 0.16 -21.44
N ASP A 58 -19.82 0.97 -22.46
CA ASP A 58 -18.63 0.80 -23.28
C ASP A 58 -17.44 1.42 -22.52
N LEU A 59 -16.39 0.64 -22.25
CA LEU A 59 -15.38 1.02 -21.27
C LEU A 59 -14.44 2.15 -21.73
N SER A 60 -14.30 2.33 -23.03
CA SER A 60 -13.58 3.48 -23.59
C SER A 60 -14.27 4.83 -23.30
N ASP A 61 -15.56 4.81 -22.90
CA ASP A 61 -16.36 6.02 -22.59
C ASP A 61 -16.30 6.41 -21.10
N TYR A 62 -15.17 6.11 -20.42
CA TYR A 62 -14.95 6.49 -19.03
C TYR A 62 -14.99 8.03 -18.84
N ASP A 63 -15.20 8.46 -17.61
CA ASP A 63 -15.38 9.85 -17.25
C ASP A 63 -14.17 10.74 -17.64
N LEU A 64 -14.41 12.03 -17.84
CA LEU A 64 -13.38 13.05 -18.06
C LEU A 64 -12.85 13.55 -16.73
N GLY A 65 -11.54 13.64 -16.60
CA GLY A 65 -10.84 14.14 -15.42
C GLY A 65 -9.37 13.75 -15.44
N LYS A 66 -8.62 14.21 -14.44
CA LYS A 66 -7.20 13.92 -14.28
C LYS A 66 -6.96 12.47 -13.89
N ASN A 67 -5.72 11.99 -14.12
CA ASN A 67 -5.20 10.79 -13.48
C ASN A 67 -5.33 10.90 -11.95
N ASN A 68 -5.68 9.82 -11.27
CA ASN A 68 -6.08 9.71 -9.86
C ASN A 68 -7.47 10.27 -9.50
N PHE A 69 -8.23 10.84 -10.45
CA PHE A 69 -9.58 11.37 -10.21
C PHE A 69 -10.63 10.65 -11.06
N ALA A 70 -10.48 10.60 -12.38
CA ALA A 70 -11.37 9.89 -13.29
C ALA A 70 -10.86 8.49 -13.65
N TYR A 71 -9.59 8.26 -13.56
CA TYR A 71 -8.90 7.00 -13.80
C TYR A 71 -7.56 7.01 -13.06
N TYR A 72 -6.94 5.85 -12.93
CA TYR A 72 -5.54 5.71 -12.54
C TYR A 72 -4.87 4.75 -13.50
N ASP A 73 -3.83 5.24 -14.14
CA ASP A 73 -2.99 4.49 -15.05
C ASP A 73 -1.54 4.65 -14.59
N THR A 74 -0.79 3.54 -14.52
CA THR A 74 0.59 3.49 -14.04
C THR A 74 1.58 3.99 -15.07
N SER A 75 1.24 3.86 -16.35
CA SER A 75 2.04 4.37 -17.47
C SER A 75 1.31 5.52 -18.17
N VAL A 76 1.37 6.69 -17.59
CA VAL A 76 0.80 7.89 -18.22
C VAL A 76 1.48 8.10 -19.57
N SER A 77 0.71 8.01 -20.64
CA SER A 77 1.17 8.18 -22.01
C SER A 77 1.78 9.55 -22.20
N ASP A 78 3.01 9.65 -22.24
CA ASP A 78 3.90 10.64 -22.84
C ASP A 78 5.32 10.51 -22.27
N ASN A 79 5.77 9.27 -22.08
CA ASN A 79 7.15 9.04 -21.70
C ASN A 79 8.03 9.32 -22.92
N ARG A 80 8.59 10.53 -22.96
CA ARG A 80 9.76 10.82 -23.76
C ARG A 80 10.99 10.23 -23.05
N GLU A 81 11.17 8.94 -23.10
CA GLU A 81 12.46 8.36 -22.78
C GLU A 81 13.44 8.68 -23.90
N ASN A 82 14.53 9.34 -23.57
CA ASN A 82 15.64 9.69 -24.47
C ASN A 82 15.27 10.56 -25.70
N GLY A 83 14.18 11.33 -25.63
CA GLY A 83 13.78 12.24 -26.69
C GLY A 83 13.00 11.56 -27.84
N GLU A 84 12.71 10.28 -27.73
CA GLU A 84 11.84 9.54 -28.65
C GLU A 84 10.42 9.43 -28.08
N PHE A 85 9.44 9.54 -28.97
CA PHE A 85 8.03 9.46 -28.63
C PHE A 85 7.63 7.99 -28.57
N SER A 86 7.51 7.41 -27.39
CA SER A 86 6.90 6.10 -27.21
C SER A 86 5.45 6.29 -26.76
N ALA A 87 4.57 6.61 -27.68
CA ALA A 87 3.13 6.67 -27.39
C ALA A 87 2.56 5.24 -27.47
N TRP A 88 2.39 4.59 -26.35
CA TRP A 88 1.65 3.33 -26.27
C TRP A 88 0.15 3.53 -26.14
N ASN A 89 -0.32 4.75 -25.96
CA ASN A 89 -1.74 5.03 -26.01
C ASN A 89 -2.26 4.95 -27.47
N ALA A 90 -2.63 3.76 -27.90
CA ALA A 90 -3.29 3.56 -29.20
C ALA A 90 -4.64 4.31 -29.27
N GLY A 91 -5.17 4.73 -28.15
CA GLY A 91 -6.41 5.48 -28.00
C GLY A 91 -6.38 6.91 -28.47
N TRP A 92 -5.21 7.48 -28.78
CA TRP A 92 -5.08 8.90 -29.19
C TRP A 92 -6.02 9.34 -30.32
N ARG A 93 -6.53 8.38 -31.11
CA ARG A 93 -7.56 8.64 -32.11
C ARG A 93 -8.97 8.78 -31.53
N TYR A 94 -9.20 8.26 -30.32
CA TYR A 94 -10.46 8.29 -29.59
C TYR A 94 -10.37 9.22 -28.37
N ARG A 95 -9.40 8.98 -27.48
CA ARG A 95 -9.05 9.80 -26.30
C ARG A 95 -7.54 9.84 -26.17
N ASN A 96 -7.02 10.90 -25.57
CA ASN A 96 -5.57 11.09 -25.39
C ASN A 96 -5.26 11.51 -23.97
N ASP A 97 -5.76 10.77 -23.00
CA ASP A 97 -5.69 11.09 -21.58
C ASP A 97 -5.09 9.97 -20.70
N GLY A 98 -4.29 9.09 -21.26
CA GLY A 98 -3.43 8.16 -20.53
C GLY A 98 -3.88 6.71 -20.55
N VAL A 99 -5.17 6.39 -20.62
CA VAL A 99 -5.66 5.01 -20.64
C VAL A 99 -5.45 4.39 -22.01
N ASP A 100 -4.93 3.16 -22.05
CA ASP A 100 -4.66 2.43 -23.29
C ASP A 100 -5.95 1.91 -23.94
N ILE A 101 -6.32 2.52 -25.08
CA ILE A 101 -7.52 2.16 -25.85
C ILE A 101 -7.10 1.64 -27.22
N GLU A 102 -7.57 0.45 -27.57
CA GLU A 102 -7.37 -0.14 -28.88
C GLU A 102 -8.70 -0.37 -29.62
N GLU A 103 -8.61 -0.50 -30.95
CA GLU A 103 -9.76 -0.84 -31.78
C GLU A 103 -10.05 -2.35 -31.76
N ASN A 104 -11.33 -2.70 -31.80
CA ASN A 104 -11.78 -4.08 -31.96
C ASN A 104 -12.89 -4.20 -32.99
N ASN A 105 -13.14 -5.42 -33.45
CA ASN A 105 -14.20 -5.73 -34.43
C ASN A 105 -15.48 -6.26 -33.79
N ASP A 106 -15.63 -6.21 -32.48
CA ASP A 106 -16.78 -6.71 -31.71
C ASP A 106 -17.93 -5.67 -31.63
N LEU A 107 -18.33 -5.12 -32.78
CA LEU A 107 -19.25 -3.99 -32.89
C LEU A 107 -20.66 -4.26 -32.33
N ASN A 108 -21.06 -5.54 -32.23
CA ASN A 108 -22.35 -5.90 -31.65
C ASN A 108 -22.37 -5.76 -30.12
N ASN A 109 -21.21 -5.86 -29.47
CA ASN A 109 -21.08 -5.89 -28.01
C ASN A 109 -20.28 -4.71 -27.44
N SER A 110 -19.73 -3.85 -28.29
CA SER A 110 -18.97 -2.66 -27.89
C SER A 110 -19.13 -1.53 -28.92
N ASN A 111 -18.57 -0.36 -28.61
CA ASN A 111 -18.43 0.74 -29.57
C ASN A 111 -17.24 0.57 -30.54
N GLY A 112 -16.69 -0.65 -30.66
CA GLY A 112 -15.52 -0.95 -31.50
C GLY A 112 -14.19 -0.64 -30.83
N LYS A 113 -14.18 -0.44 -29.51
CA LYS A 113 -13.00 -0.11 -28.71
C LYS A 113 -12.93 -1.01 -27.47
N HIS A 114 -11.73 -1.14 -26.92
CA HIS A 114 -11.49 -1.82 -25.65
C HIS A 114 -10.34 -1.15 -24.88
N ILE A 115 -10.31 -1.35 -23.59
CA ILE A 115 -9.17 -1.01 -22.72
C ILE A 115 -8.25 -2.22 -22.74
N GLY A 116 -6.94 -1.99 -22.89
CA GLY A 116 -5.89 -3.01 -22.85
C GLY A 116 -4.71 -2.57 -21.96
N PHE A 117 -3.63 -3.37 -21.95
CA PHE A 117 -2.39 -3.12 -21.21
C PHE A 117 -2.60 -2.84 -19.71
N THR A 118 -3.60 -3.47 -19.13
CA THR A 118 -3.99 -3.26 -17.73
C THR A 118 -2.96 -3.81 -16.76
N ASN A 119 -2.67 -3.06 -15.70
CA ASN A 119 -1.73 -3.44 -14.65
C ASN A 119 -2.38 -3.38 -13.27
N LYS A 120 -1.74 -4.01 -12.28
CA LYS A 120 -2.22 -4.03 -10.91
C LYS A 120 -2.37 -2.64 -10.32
N GLY A 121 -3.53 -2.39 -9.71
CA GLY A 121 -3.85 -1.14 -9.03
C GLY A 121 -4.44 -0.06 -9.94
N GLU A 122 -4.46 -0.26 -11.25
CA GLU A 122 -5.16 0.64 -12.18
C GLU A 122 -6.67 0.54 -12.02
N TRP A 123 -7.36 1.65 -12.30
CA TRP A 123 -8.81 1.71 -12.26
C TRP A 123 -9.38 2.77 -13.19
N ILE A 124 -10.64 2.60 -13.58
CA ILE A 124 -11.36 3.51 -14.49
C ILE A 124 -12.76 3.76 -13.94
N SER A 125 -13.23 5.02 -13.97
CA SER A 125 -14.53 5.41 -13.42
C SER A 125 -15.56 5.82 -14.45
N TYR A 126 -16.84 5.62 -14.07
CA TYR A 126 -18.02 5.93 -14.84
C TYR A 126 -19.09 6.56 -13.96
N SER A 127 -19.56 7.76 -14.32
CA SER A 127 -20.78 8.31 -13.74
C SER A 127 -21.99 7.52 -14.23
N VAL A 128 -22.69 6.84 -13.32
CA VAL A 128 -23.82 5.97 -13.66
C VAL A 128 -25.09 6.42 -12.98
N LYS A 129 -26.25 6.11 -13.60
CA LYS A 129 -27.57 6.22 -13.00
C LYS A 129 -28.22 4.85 -12.93
N VAL A 130 -28.43 4.38 -11.71
CA VAL A 130 -29.23 3.18 -11.43
C VAL A 130 -30.70 3.58 -11.38
N PHE A 131 -31.53 3.02 -12.26
CA PHE A 131 -32.94 3.41 -12.36
C PHE A 131 -33.85 2.76 -11.34
N GLN A 132 -33.44 1.66 -10.73
CA GLN A 132 -34.23 0.93 -9.74
C GLN A 132 -33.34 0.10 -8.83
N SER A 133 -33.56 0.20 -7.53
CA SER A 133 -32.89 -0.68 -6.56
C SER A 133 -33.21 -2.15 -6.82
N GLY A 134 -32.23 -3.03 -6.61
CA GLY A 134 -32.44 -4.46 -6.80
C GLY A 134 -31.18 -5.28 -6.91
N ALA A 135 -31.38 -6.54 -7.22
CA ALA A 135 -30.34 -7.50 -7.58
C ALA A 135 -30.03 -7.38 -9.08
N TYR A 136 -28.77 -7.45 -9.39
CA TYR A 136 -28.23 -7.35 -10.73
C TYR A 136 -27.19 -8.44 -11.00
N LYS A 137 -27.00 -8.79 -12.26
CA LYS A 137 -25.80 -9.45 -12.74
C LYS A 137 -25.04 -8.52 -13.70
N ALA A 138 -23.74 -8.67 -13.77
CA ALA A 138 -22.91 -8.01 -14.76
C ALA A 138 -22.33 -9.04 -15.73
N ILE A 139 -22.17 -8.65 -17.00
CA ILE A 139 -21.59 -9.44 -18.07
C ILE A 139 -20.47 -8.59 -18.64
N ALA A 140 -19.24 -8.95 -18.35
CA ALA A 140 -18.06 -8.29 -18.91
C ALA A 140 -17.66 -8.91 -20.25
N ARG A 141 -17.33 -8.08 -21.21
CA ARG A 141 -16.89 -8.51 -22.55
C ARG A 141 -15.38 -8.43 -22.63
N ILE A 142 -14.70 -9.58 -22.53
CA ILE A 142 -13.27 -9.68 -22.25
C ILE A 142 -12.56 -10.53 -23.31
N ALA A 143 -11.32 -10.15 -23.66
CA ALA A 143 -10.36 -10.95 -24.39
C ALA A 143 -9.06 -11.05 -23.59
N SER A 144 -8.50 -12.25 -23.51
CA SER A 144 -7.20 -12.51 -22.89
C SER A 144 -6.51 -13.68 -23.58
N GLN A 145 -5.23 -13.53 -23.86
CA GLN A 145 -4.43 -14.64 -24.38
C GLN A 145 -4.05 -15.61 -23.28
N GLU A 146 -3.79 -15.10 -22.09
CA GLU A 146 -3.34 -15.84 -20.92
C GLU A 146 -4.48 -16.03 -19.92
N THR A 147 -4.31 -16.98 -19.00
CA THR A 147 -5.20 -17.16 -17.84
C THR A 147 -4.60 -16.42 -16.65
N GLY A 148 -5.46 -15.83 -15.81
CA GLY A 148 -5.05 -15.25 -14.54
C GLY A 148 -5.23 -13.74 -14.44
N GLY A 149 -5.79 -13.05 -15.44
CA GLY A 149 -6.19 -11.65 -15.27
C GLY A 149 -7.30 -11.52 -14.23
N GLU A 150 -7.27 -10.47 -13.43
CA GLU A 150 -8.20 -10.27 -12.32
C GLU A 150 -8.71 -8.83 -12.25
N PHE A 151 -10.01 -8.69 -11.95
CA PHE A 151 -10.63 -7.39 -11.74
C PHE A 151 -11.79 -7.49 -10.75
N HIS A 152 -12.16 -6.35 -10.14
CA HIS A 152 -13.40 -6.22 -9.37
C HIS A 152 -14.12 -4.91 -9.69
N LEU A 153 -15.36 -4.80 -9.22
CA LEU A 153 -16.20 -3.62 -9.37
C LEU A 153 -16.42 -2.96 -8.01
N SER A 154 -16.37 -1.63 -7.97
CA SER A 154 -16.79 -0.83 -6.82
C SER A 154 -17.82 0.22 -7.21
N LEU A 155 -18.66 0.63 -6.25
CA LEU A 155 -19.64 1.70 -6.40
C LEU A 155 -19.42 2.72 -5.29
N ASN A 156 -19.17 3.99 -5.63
CA ASN A 156 -18.84 5.06 -4.67
C ASN A 156 -17.63 4.69 -3.76
N ASP A 157 -16.62 4.04 -4.35
CA ASP A 157 -15.43 3.52 -3.68
C ASP A 157 -15.74 2.45 -2.61
N GLU A 158 -16.80 1.68 -2.80
CA GLU A 158 -17.13 0.50 -2.00
C GLU A 158 -17.28 -0.70 -2.93
N ASP A 159 -16.56 -1.79 -2.63
CA ASP A 159 -16.59 -2.99 -3.46
C ASP A 159 -18.01 -3.57 -3.51
N ILE A 160 -18.46 -3.90 -4.71
CA ILE A 160 -19.76 -4.51 -4.97
C ILE A 160 -19.63 -5.93 -5.52
N THR A 161 -18.42 -6.36 -5.80
CA THR A 161 -18.08 -7.73 -6.22
C THR A 161 -16.82 -8.19 -5.53
N THR A 162 -16.65 -9.51 -5.41
CA THR A 162 -15.34 -10.12 -5.18
C THR A 162 -14.49 -9.99 -6.43
N THR A 163 -13.19 -10.24 -6.31
CA THR A 163 -12.27 -10.35 -7.45
C THR A 163 -12.72 -11.43 -8.41
N GLN A 164 -12.77 -11.10 -9.70
CA GLN A 164 -13.16 -11.95 -10.81
C GLN A 164 -11.91 -12.42 -11.55
N SER A 165 -11.63 -13.71 -11.51
CA SER A 165 -10.50 -14.31 -12.24
C SER A 165 -10.89 -14.67 -13.66
N ILE A 166 -10.03 -14.34 -14.62
CA ILE A 166 -10.28 -14.49 -16.05
C ILE A 166 -9.47 -15.66 -16.61
N ASN A 167 -10.18 -16.59 -17.25
CA ASN A 167 -9.54 -17.63 -18.05
C ASN A 167 -9.20 -17.11 -19.45
N SER A 168 -8.17 -17.69 -20.07
CA SER A 168 -7.84 -17.37 -21.47
C SER A 168 -9.04 -17.51 -22.39
N THR A 169 -9.25 -16.51 -23.23
CA THR A 169 -10.27 -16.53 -24.29
C THR A 169 -9.74 -17.07 -25.61
N GLY A 170 -8.40 -17.27 -25.70
CA GLY A 170 -7.70 -17.77 -26.87
C GLY A 170 -7.03 -16.70 -27.72
N GLY A 171 -6.95 -15.46 -27.25
CA GLY A 171 -6.22 -14.37 -27.91
C GLY A 171 -6.69 -12.98 -27.48
N TRP A 172 -5.83 -11.98 -27.66
CA TRP A 172 -6.07 -10.58 -27.27
C TRP A 172 -7.24 -9.89 -27.96
N THR A 173 -7.74 -10.46 -29.06
CA THR A 173 -8.89 -9.95 -29.83
C THR A 173 -10.06 -10.93 -29.87
N THR A 174 -9.97 -12.06 -29.16
CA THR A 174 -11.01 -13.07 -29.07
C THR A 174 -11.93 -12.76 -27.88
N PHE A 175 -12.87 -11.84 -28.09
CA PHE A 175 -13.78 -11.40 -27.04
C PHE A 175 -14.84 -12.46 -26.70
N LYS A 176 -15.01 -12.76 -25.41
CA LYS A 176 -16.03 -13.64 -24.84
C LYS A 176 -16.76 -12.95 -23.69
N ASN A 177 -17.97 -13.40 -23.41
CA ASN A 177 -18.70 -12.96 -22.21
C ASN A 177 -18.15 -13.68 -20.98
N HIS A 178 -17.78 -12.91 -19.97
CA HIS A 178 -17.60 -13.34 -18.60
C HIS A 178 -18.88 -12.94 -17.83
N SER A 179 -19.72 -13.93 -17.51
CA SER A 179 -21.09 -13.72 -17.02
C SER A 179 -21.33 -14.22 -15.59
N ASP A 180 -20.24 -14.58 -14.89
CA ASP A 180 -20.35 -15.17 -13.56
C ASP A 180 -20.41 -14.10 -12.43
N ILE A 181 -20.55 -12.82 -12.83
CA ILE A 181 -20.64 -11.69 -11.89
C ILE A 181 -22.12 -11.51 -11.50
N ASN A 182 -22.55 -12.28 -10.51
CA ASN A 182 -23.94 -12.35 -10.06
C ASN A 182 -24.11 -11.64 -8.71
N ASP A 183 -25.34 -11.53 -8.26
CA ASP A 183 -25.72 -11.12 -6.90
C ASP A 183 -25.25 -9.72 -6.49
N ILE A 184 -25.08 -8.84 -7.49
CA ILE A 184 -24.75 -7.43 -7.27
C ILE A 184 -26.02 -6.72 -6.79
N VAL A 185 -26.02 -6.15 -5.60
CA VAL A 185 -27.12 -5.31 -5.11
C VAL A 185 -26.80 -3.85 -5.34
N LEU A 186 -27.65 -3.15 -6.08
CA LEU A 186 -27.52 -1.73 -6.37
C LEU A 186 -28.72 -0.96 -5.86
N ASP A 187 -28.48 0.21 -5.28
CA ASP A 187 -29.52 1.16 -4.88
C ASP A 187 -29.83 2.13 -6.03
N GLU A 188 -31.09 2.57 -6.15
CA GLU A 188 -31.49 3.58 -7.11
C GLU A 188 -30.78 4.90 -6.83
N GLY A 189 -30.32 5.58 -7.89
CA GLY A 189 -29.65 6.87 -7.74
C GLY A 189 -28.53 7.09 -8.73
N GLU A 190 -27.78 8.15 -8.47
CA GLU A 190 -26.57 8.51 -9.21
C GLU A 190 -25.35 8.03 -8.40
N HIS A 191 -24.43 7.36 -9.09
CA HIS A 191 -23.28 6.73 -8.46
C HIS A 191 -22.05 6.87 -9.36
N THR A 192 -20.87 6.64 -8.77
CA THR A 192 -19.63 6.41 -9.50
C THR A 192 -19.30 4.93 -9.47
N LEU A 193 -19.35 4.28 -10.62
CA LEU A 193 -18.89 2.90 -10.80
C LEU A 193 -17.40 2.91 -11.15
N LYS A 194 -16.60 2.07 -10.51
CA LYS A 194 -15.20 1.84 -10.91
C LYS A 194 -14.96 0.38 -11.23
N ILE A 195 -14.04 0.16 -12.16
CA ILE A 195 -13.45 -1.13 -12.48
C ILE A 195 -12.00 -1.06 -12.05
N HIS A 196 -11.58 -2.00 -11.20
CA HIS A 196 -10.22 -2.09 -10.68
C HIS A 196 -9.54 -3.32 -11.27
N PHE A 197 -8.26 -3.19 -11.62
CA PHE A 197 -7.43 -4.30 -12.09
C PHE A 197 -6.54 -4.78 -10.94
N ASP A 198 -6.68 -6.07 -10.57
CA ASP A 198 -6.18 -6.58 -9.28
C ASP A 198 -4.80 -7.23 -9.37
N ASN A 199 -4.32 -7.52 -10.57
CA ASN A 199 -2.98 -8.08 -10.79
C ASN A 199 -2.34 -7.63 -12.11
N ASP A 200 -1.09 -8.05 -12.33
CA ASP A 200 -0.28 -7.67 -13.50
C ASP A 200 -0.48 -8.60 -14.72
N SER A 201 -1.49 -9.49 -14.68
CA SER A 201 -1.87 -10.28 -15.84
C SER A 201 -2.87 -9.49 -16.69
N PRO A 202 -2.47 -8.91 -17.83
CA PRO A 202 -3.31 -7.97 -18.56
C PRO A 202 -4.54 -8.63 -19.17
N ILE A 203 -5.63 -7.88 -19.22
CA ILE A 203 -6.85 -8.24 -19.92
C ILE A 203 -7.28 -7.11 -20.87
N ASN A 204 -7.89 -7.48 -21.99
CA ASN A 204 -8.60 -6.54 -22.85
C ASN A 204 -10.07 -6.58 -22.49
N ILE A 205 -10.66 -5.45 -22.14
CA ILE A 205 -12.05 -5.36 -21.74
C ILE A 205 -12.77 -4.26 -22.51
N SER A 206 -13.87 -4.61 -23.20
CA SER A 206 -14.55 -3.66 -24.11
C SER A 206 -15.82 -3.06 -23.54
N SER A 207 -16.63 -3.85 -22.82
CA SER A 207 -17.88 -3.38 -22.24
C SER A 207 -18.28 -4.18 -21.01
N ILE A 208 -19.13 -3.59 -20.16
CA ILE A 208 -19.87 -4.29 -19.12
C ILE A 208 -21.35 -4.02 -19.28
N LYS A 209 -22.17 -5.08 -19.28
CA LYS A 209 -23.62 -4.99 -19.33
C LYS A 209 -24.22 -5.38 -17.99
N PHE A 210 -25.06 -4.52 -17.42
CA PHE A 210 -25.84 -4.82 -16.23
C PHE A 210 -27.27 -5.21 -16.59
N GLU A 211 -27.73 -6.31 -16.03
CA GLU A 211 -29.11 -6.81 -16.16
C GLU A 211 -29.72 -6.99 -14.77
N ARG A 212 -30.91 -6.43 -14.55
CA ARG A 212 -31.63 -6.58 -13.29
C ARG A 212 -32.20 -7.99 -13.22
N THR A 213 -31.96 -8.70 -12.10
CA THR A 213 -32.38 -10.07 -11.87
C THR A 213 -33.55 -10.19 -10.88
N GLY A 214 -33.72 -9.21 -9.98
CA GLY A 214 -34.78 -9.28 -8.97
C GLY A 214 -34.77 -8.15 -7.94
N ALA A 215 -35.40 -8.38 -6.82
CA ALA A 215 -35.34 -7.51 -5.65
C ALA A 215 -34.00 -7.69 -4.91
N ALA A 216 -33.52 -6.68 -4.19
CA ALA A 216 -32.31 -6.78 -3.36
C ALA A 216 -32.40 -7.92 -2.34
N SER A 217 -33.60 -8.15 -1.76
CA SER A 217 -33.86 -9.22 -0.81
C SER A 217 -33.77 -10.65 -1.38
N SER A 218 -33.60 -10.81 -2.69
CA SER A 218 -33.36 -12.13 -3.31
C SER A 218 -31.89 -12.56 -3.27
N VAL A 219 -30.98 -11.66 -2.87
CA VAL A 219 -29.55 -11.92 -2.71
C VAL A 219 -29.24 -12.03 -1.23
N ASP A 220 -28.49 -13.03 -0.84
CA ASP A 220 -28.00 -13.17 0.52
C ASP A 220 -27.14 -11.97 0.93
N PHE A 221 -27.18 -11.59 2.18
CA PHE A 221 -26.35 -10.52 2.70
C PHE A 221 -25.05 -11.12 3.25
N ASP A 222 -23.96 -10.87 2.54
CA ASP A 222 -22.65 -11.49 2.77
C ASP A 222 -21.53 -10.43 2.93
N ALA A 223 -20.48 -10.79 3.67
CA ALA A 223 -19.22 -10.09 3.64
C ALA A 223 -18.48 -10.45 2.34
N ILE A 224 -17.89 -9.44 1.67
CA ILE A 224 -17.16 -9.62 0.40
C ILE A 224 -15.68 -9.82 0.67
N ASN A 225 -15.07 -8.91 1.43
CA ASN A 225 -13.65 -8.91 1.75
C ASN A 225 -13.38 -8.13 3.04
N GLY A 226 -12.12 -8.16 3.47
CA GLY A 226 -11.62 -7.31 4.54
C GLY A 226 -10.19 -6.89 4.27
N ASN A 227 -9.84 -5.70 4.74
CA ASN A 227 -8.52 -5.11 4.57
C ASN A 227 -8.04 -4.51 5.89
N THR A 228 -6.73 -4.57 6.18
CA THR A 228 -6.15 -3.80 7.27
C THR A 228 -6.15 -2.31 6.92
N VAL A 229 -6.34 -1.46 7.95
CA VAL A 229 -6.26 0.00 7.85
C VAL A 229 -4.85 0.45 8.25
N SER A 230 -4.39 1.56 7.69
CA SER A 230 -3.04 2.10 7.93
C SER A 230 -2.75 2.51 9.38
N ASP A 231 -3.76 2.55 10.26
CA ASP A 231 -3.61 2.78 11.71
C ASP A 231 -3.01 1.58 12.46
N GLU A 232 -2.77 0.46 11.76
CA GLU A 232 -2.21 -0.80 12.28
C GLU A 232 -3.02 -1.47 13.40
N LYS A 233 -4.27 -1.05 13.60
CA LYS A 233 -5.18 -1.59 14.63
C LYS A 233 -6.53 -1.95 14.10
N SER A 234 -6.90 -1.39 12.97
CA SER A 234 -8.25 -1.54 12.45
C SER A 234 -8.30 -2.42 11.22
N ILE A 235 -9.43 -3.11 11.10
CA ILE A 235 -9.79 -3.94 9.95
C ILE A 235 -11.08 -3.36 9.39
N GLU A 236 -11.08 -3.03 8.11
CA GLU A 236 -12.25 -2.65 7.35
C GLU A 236 -12.86 -3.89 6.71
N LEU A 237 -14.13 -4.18 6.97
CA LEU A 237 -14.89 -5.22 6.27
C LEU A 237 -15.89 -4.60 5.30
N SER A 238 -15.97 -5.16 4.11
CA SER A 238 -16.89 -4.75 3.03
C SER A 238 -17.99 -5.78 2.83
N PHE A 239 -19.19 -5.30 2.48
CA PHE A 239 -20.39 -6.11 2.31
C PHE A 239 -21.04 -5.89 0.94
N ASN A 240 -21.73 -6.90 0.44
CA ASN A 240 -22.44 -6.86 -0.84
C ASN A 240 -23.72 -6.02 -0.84
N GLN A 241 -24.20 -5.58 0.33
CA GLN A 241 -25.39 -4.73 0.47
C GLN A 241 -25.11 -3.57 1.43
N SER A 242 -25.87 -2.48 1.28
CA SER A 242 -25.83 -1.35 2.20
C SER A 242 -26.30 -1.76 3.59
N LEU A 243 -25.63 -1.28 4.63
CA LEU A 243 -25.86 -1.61 6.03
C LEU A 243 -26.98 -0.74 6.64
N SER A 244 -27.73 -1.32 7.56
CA SER A 244 -28.47 -0.55 8.55
C SER A 244 -27.51 -0.08 9.65
N SER A 245 -27.13 1.20 9.66
CA SER A 245 -26.15 1.75 10.59
C SER A 245 -26.50 1.47 12.06
N SER A 246 -27.77 1.49 12.42
CA SER A 246 -28.25 1.19 13.79
C SER A 246 -27.97 -0.26 14.24
N SER A 247 -27.68 -1.17 13.32
CA SER A 247 -27.35 -2.57 13.63
C SER A 247 -25.88 -2.80 13.94
N VAL A 248 -25.00 -1.84 13.61
CA VAL A 248 -23.54 -2.00 13.71
C VAL A 248 -23.05 -1.83 15.15
N ASP A 249 -23.48 -0.81 15.87
CA ASP A 249 -22.94 -0.42 17.18
C ASP A 249 -23.10 -1.51 18.27
N SER A 250 -24.06 -2.41 18.12
CA SER A 250 -24.31 -3.52 19.06
C SER A 250 -23.69 -4.86 18.66
N SER A 251 -22.97 -4.90 17.55
CA SER A 251 -22.51 -6.16 16.93
C SER A 251 -21.14 -6.66 17.40
N LYS A 252 -20.46 -5.93 18.28
CA LYS A 252 -19.09 -6.26 18.73
C LYS A 252 -18.95 -7.73 19.20
N GLY A 253 -19.91 -8.24 19.95
CA GLY A 253 -19.88 -9.60 20.49
C GLY A 253 -20.12 -10.70 19.45
N ASP A 254 -20.54 -10.34 18.24
CA ASP A 254 -20.82 -11.29 17.16
C ASP A 254 -19.55 -11.56 16.30
N PHE A 255 -18.49 -10.76 16.46
CA PHE A 255 -17.24 -10.89 15.74
C PHE A 255 -16.13 -11.53 16.58
N SER A 256 -15.27 -12.30 15.92
CA SER A 256 -13.98 -12.79 16.44
C SER A 256 -12.92 -12.56 15.37
N ILE A 257 -11.77 -12.00 15.79
CA ILE A 257 -10.60 -11.78 14.93
C ILE A 257 -9.46 -12.65 15.45
N VAL A 258 -8.93 -13.48 14.58
CA VAL A 258 -7.81 -14.39 14.86
C VAL A 258 -6.59 -13.94 14.10
N VAL A 259 -5.47 -13.71 14.80
CA VAL A 259 -4.19 -13.30 14.22
C VAL A 259 -3.15 -14.35 14.54
N ASN A 260 -2.56 -14.97 13.53
CA ASN A 260 -1.58 -16.05 13.65
C ASN A 260 -2.09 -17.18 14.57
N GLY A 261 -3.37 -17.54 14.44
CA GLY A 261 -4.00 -18.59 15.24
C GLY A 261 -4.42 -18.16 16.67
N VAL A 262 -4.25 -16.89 17.06
CA VAL A 262 -4.61 -16.37 18.39
C VAL A 262 -5.73 -15.33 18.28
N GLU A 263 -6.82 -15.54 19.04
CA GLU A 263 -7.94 -14.58 19.10
C GLU A 263 -7.49 -13.26 19.74
N LYS A 264 -7.89 -12.13 19.13
CA LYS A 264 -7.55 -10.77 19.56
C LYS A 264 -8.74 -10.04 20.17
N GLU A 265 -8.45 -9.19 21.16
CA GLU A 265 -9.47 -8.37 21.82
C GLU A 265 -9.95 -7.26 20.88
N ILE A 266 -11.27 -7.26 20.56
CA ILE A 266 -11.92 -6.20 19.80
C ILE A 266 -12.31 -5.07 20.77
N ILE A 267 -11.91 -3.83 20.48
CA ILE A 267 -12.28 -2.64 21.24
C ILE A 267 -13.66 -2.14 20.79
N SER A 268 -13.83 -1.99 19.48
CA SER A 268 -15.08 -1.47 18.90
C SER A 268 -15.37 -2.04 17.53
N VAL A 269 -16.66 -1.99 17.16
CA VAL A 269 -17.17 -2.16 15.79
C VAL A 269 -18.00 -0.94 15.48
N SER A 270 -17.74 -0.26 14.37
CA SER A 270 -18.42 0.97 13.98
C SER A 270 -18.63 1.06 12.47
N SER A 271 -19.66 1.79 12.05
CA SER A 271 -19.86 2.14 10.65
C SER A 271 -18.83 3.17 10.19
N VAL A 272 -18.51 3.17 8.90
CA VAL A 272 -17.59 4.14 8.28
C VAL A 272 -18.40 5.33 7.78
N ALA A 273 -17.95 6.54 8.14
CA ALA A 273 -18.61 7.77 7.69
C ALA A 273 -18.64 7.84 6.15
N ASN A 274 -19.81 8.14 5.58
CA ASN A 274 -20.06 8.23 4.14
C ASN A 274 -19.84 6.93 3.34
N LYS A 275 -19.68 5.77 4.02
CA LYS A 275 -19.61 4.45 3.42
C LYS A 275 -20.77 3.61 3.93
N GLN A 276 -21.58 3.10 3.01
CA GLN A 276 -22.81 2.38 3.36
C GLN A 276 -22.62 0.88 3.48
N ARG A 277 -21.50 0.35 2.96
CA ARG A 277 -21.23 -1.09 2.88
C ARG A 277 -20.00 -1.51 3.69
N LYS A 278 -19.52 -0.66 4.59
CA LYS A 278 -18.28 -0.88 5.32
C LYS A 278 -18.44 -0.69 6.81
N ILE A 279 -17.73 -1.53 7.58
CA ILE A 279 -17.53 -1.34 9.02
C ILE A 279 -16.04 -1.35 9.33
N ILE A 280 -15.69 -0.72 10.46
CA ILE A 280 -14.35 -0.80 11.05
C ILE A 280 -14.43 -1.61 12.33
N ILE A 281 -13.58 -2.62 12.44
CA ILE A 281 -13.31 -3.38 13.66
C ILE A 281 -11.97 -2.92 14.20
N THR A 282 -11.95 -2.32 15.40
CA THR A 282 -10.71 -1.84 16.02
C THR A 282 -10.25 -2.82 17.09
N LEU A 283 -8.99 -3.24 17.02
CA LEU A 283 -8.34 -4.15 17.95
C LEU A 283 -7.60 -3.38 19.04
N LYS A 284 -7.34 -4.05 20.16
CA LYS A 284 -6.54 -3.53 21.26
C LYS A 284 -5.06 -3.44 20.89
N ASP A 285 -4.54 -4.49 20.29
CA ASP A 285 -3.14 -4.64 19.92
C ASP A 285 -2.90 -4.25 18.46
N ASN A 286 -1.68 -3.81 18.14
CA ASN A 286 -1.28 -3.54 16.76
C ASN A 286 -1.17 -4.82 15.94
N LEU A 287 -1.47 -4.71 14.67
CA LEU A 287 -1.24 -5.69 13.63
C LEU A 287 0.13 -5.45 12.98
N LEU A 288 0.77 -6.52 12.53
CA LEU A 288 2.04 -6.47 11.80
C LEU A 288 1.83 -6.85 10.33
N TYR A 289 2.69 -6.37 9.46
CA TYR A 289 2.63 -6.66 8.01
C TYR A 289 2.72 -8.17 7.70
N SER A 290 3.33 -8.96 8.59
CA SER A 290 3.50 -10.41 8.44
C SER A 290 2.36 -11.24 9.03
N ASP A 291 1.34 -10.58 9.63
CA ASP A 291 0.26 -11.29 10.29
C ASP A 291 -0.70 -11.92 9.28
N GLU A 292 -1.06 -13.18 9.52
CA GLU A 292 -2.22 -13.82 8.93
C GLU A 292 -3.45 -13.48 9.79
N ILE A 293 -4.45 -12.84 9.18
CA ILE A 293 -5.60 -12.30 9.89
C ILE A 293 -6.87 -12.94 9.34
N LEU A 294 -7.64 -13.56 10.22
CA LEU A 294 -8.93 -14.19 9.89
C LEU A 294 -10.05 -13.52 10.69
N ALA A 295 -11.15 -13.21 10.01
CA ALA A 295 -12.35 -12.68 10.63
C ALA A 295 -13.47 -13.72 10.63
N ASN A 296 -14.20 -13.77 11.74
CA ASN A 296 -15.38 -14.63 11.92
C ASN A 296 -16.56 -13.78 12.37
N TYR A 297 -17.75 -14.18 11.95
CA TYR A 297 -19.01 -13.59 12.38
C TYR A 297 -20.02 -14.69 12.68
N SER A 298 -20.59 -14.69 13.87
CA SER A 298 -21.59 -15.66 14.31
C SER A 298 -22.72 -14.97 15.07
N GLY A 299 -23.50 -14.14 14.38
CA GLY A 299 -24.57 -13.36 14.98
C GLY A 299 -25.76 -13.14 14.05
N SER A 300 -26.68 -12.31 14.52
CA SER A 300 -27.81 -11.84 13.72
C SER A 300 -28.05 -10.33 13.89
N THR A 301 -27.07 -9.64 14.51
CA THR A 301 -27.20 -8.22 14.87
C THR A 301 -27.06 -7.35 13.65
N ILE A 302 -26.04 -7.61 12.81
CA ILE A 302 -25.80 -6.85 11.57
C ILE A 302 -26.92 -7.14 10.57
N LYS A 303 -27.51 -6.06 10.06
CA LYS A 303 -28.57 -6.12 9.04
C LYS A 303 -28.27 -5.21 7.87
N SER A 304 -28.70 -5.61 6.69
CA SER A 304 -28.72 -4.73 5.52
C SER A 304 -29.78 -3.64 5.65
N SER A 305 -29.72 -2.61 4.81
CA SER A 305 -30.74 -1.56 4.71
C SER A 305 -32.14 -2.12 4.36
N SER A 306 -32.20 -3.28 3.68
CA SER A 306 -33.42 -4.02 3.39
C SER A 306 -33.91 -4.89 4.55
N GLY A 307 -33.18 -4.96 5.67
CA GLY A 307 -33.54 -5.69 6.89
C GLY A 307 -33.09 -7.17 6.93
N GLN A 308 -32.33 -7.64 5.91
CA GLN A 308 -31.75 -8.99 5.92
C GLN A 308 -30.63 -9.08 6.95
N ALA A 309 -30.55 -10.19 7.68
CA ALA A 309 -29.44 -10.48 8.59
C ALA A 309 -28.20 -10.89 7.79
N LEU A 310 -27.02 -10.43 8.24
CA LEU A 310 -25.74 -10.87 7.72
C LEU A 310 -25.59 -12.37 7.94
N LYS A 311 -25.19 -13.10 6.90
CA LYS A 311 -24.85 -14.52 7.04
C LYS A 311 -23.60 -14.68 7.90
N SER A 312 -23.64 -15.71 8.74
CA SER A 312 -22.45 -16.12 9.50
C SER A 312 -21.36 -16.59 8.54
N PHE A 313 -20.12 -16.23 8.86
CA PHE A 313 -18.94 -16.68 8.14
C PHE A 313 -17.81 -17.04 9.12
N SER A 314 -16.93 -17.92 8.68
CA SER A 314 -15.71 -18.30 9.39
C SER A 314 -14.51 -18.18 8.47
N ASP A 315 -13.37 -17.88 9.06
CA ASP A 315 -12.07 -17.85 8.41
C ASP A 315 -12.00 -16.94 7.16
N LEU A 316 -12.74 -15.82 7.17
CA LEU A 316 -12.62 -14.80 6.14
C LEU A 316 -11.22 -14.21 6.22
N LEU A 317 -10.39 -14.48 5.21
CA LEU A 317 -9.03 -13.96 5.12
C LEU A 317 -9.07 -12.44 4.91
N ILE A 318 -8.36 -11.71 5.77
CA ILE A 318 -8.19 -10.27 5.68
C ILE A 318 -6.93 -9.96 4.89
N ASN A 319 -7.06 -9.13 3.86
CA ASN A 319 -5.92 -8.64 3.09
C ASN A 319 -5.07 -7.74 3.99
N ASN A 320 -3.86 -8.19 4.29
CA ASN A 320 -2.94 -7.43 5.10
C ASN A 320 -2.13 -6.48 4.21
N ASN A 321 -2.58 -5.22 4.14
CA ASN A 321 -1.98 -4.15 3.34
C ASN A 321 -0.96 -3.32 4.15
N LEU A 322 -0.63 -3.76 5.37
CA LEU A 322 0.35 -3.06 6.20
C LEU A 322 1.74 -3.15 5.58
N GLN A 323 2.52 -2.10 5.79
CA GLN A 323 3.89 -2.06 5.31
C GLN A 323 4.83 -2.71 6.31
N GLN A 324 5.87 -3.38 5.79
CA GLN A 324 6.92 -3.93 6.64
C GLN A 324 7.55 -2.83 7.50
N ARG A 325 7.68 -3.10 8.81
CA ARG A 325 8.43 -2.27 9.75
C ARG A 325 9.59 -3.05 10.34
N PHE A 326 10.72 -2.39 10.44
CA PHE A 326 11.88 -2.95 11.14
C PHE A 326 11.74 -2.70 12.64
N VAL A 327 11.87 -3.75 13.44
CA VAL A 327 11.82 -3.61 14.90
C VAL A 327 13.16 -3.07 15.40
N VAL A 328 13.10 -2.05 16.26
CA VAL A 328 14.27 -1.46 16.93
C VAL A 328 14.18 -1.80 18.43
N PRO A 329 15.21 -2.40 19.03
CA PRO A 329 16.51 -2.75 18.45
C PRO A 329 16.44 -3.89 17.43
N GLY A 330 17.40 -3.90 16.49
CA GLY A 330 17.50 -4.91 15.44
C GLY A 330 18.29 -4.43 14.23
N LYS A 331 18.58 -5.36 13.32
CA LYS A 331 19.36 -5.16 12.10
C LYS A 331 18.44 -4.72 10.95
N ILE A 332 18.91 -3.77 10.15
CA ILE A 332 18.25 -3.27 8.95
C ILE A 332 19.24 -3.34 7.79
N GLU A 333 18.91 -4.09 6.75
CA GLU A 333 19.68 -4.10 5.51
C GLU A 333 19.45 -2.78 4.77
N ALA A 334 20.52 -2.16 4.31
CA ALA A 334 20.47 -0.80 3.80
C ALA A 334 19.61 -0.66 2.54
N GLU A 335 19.60 -1.67 1.68
CA GLU A 335 18.79 -1.70 0.45
C GLU A 335 17.30 -1.94 0.70
N ALA A 336 16.91 -2.42 1.90
CA ALA A 336 15.52 -2.73 2.25
C ALA A 336 14.67 -1.49 2.64
N SER A 337 15.03 -0.34 2.11
CA SER A 337 14.34 0.93 2.35
C SER A 337 12.99 1.00 1.61
N LYS A 338 12.02 1.70 2.22
CA LYS A 338 10.74 2.04 1.58
C LYS A 338 10.90 3.05 0.44
N VAL A 339 11.75 4.05 0.64
CA VAL A 339 12.06 5.11 -0.33
C VAL A 339 13.57 5.22 -0.44
N LYS A 340 14.06 5.40 -1.65
CA LYS A 340 15.49 5.67 -1.95
C LYS A 340 15.60 6.84 -2.90
N PHE A 341 16.58 7.70 -2.64
CA PHE A 341 16.94 8.79 -3.53
C PHE A 341 18.46 8.87 -3.63
N GLY A 342 18.98 8.83 -4.86
CA GLY A 342 20.38 9.03 -5.19
C GLY A 342 21.25 7.76 -5.21
N PHE A 343 20.92 6.71 -4.46
CA PHE A 343 21.76 5.52 -4.33
C PHE A 343 21.70 4.56 -5.53
N GLY A 344 22.85 3.93 -5.84
CA GLY A 344 22.91 2.67 -6.57
C GLY A 344 22.84 1.47 -5.62
N ILE A 345 22.36 0.33 -6.13
CA ILE A 345 22.40 -0.96 -5.43
C ILE A 345 23.42 -1.86 -6.10
N GLU A 346 24.32 -2.43 -5.33
CA GLU A 346 25.37 -3.32 -5.78
C GLU A 346 25.33 -4.66 -5.04
N ASP A 347 25.94 -5.69 -5.62
CA ASP A 347 26.22 -6.92 -4.90
C ASP A 347 27.36 -6.67 -3.91
N THR A 348 27.19 -7.12 -2.65
CA THR A 348 28.22 -6.99 -1.64
C THR A 348 29.13 -8.21 -1.62
N GLU A 349 30.43 -7.99 -1.40
CA GLU A 349 31.43 -9.04 -1.09
C GLU A 349 31.62 -9.24 0.41
N ASP A 350 30.79 -8.61 1.25
CA ASP A 350 30.84 -8.77 2.71
C ASP A 350 30.38 -10.16 3.14
N GLU A 351 30.75 -10.54 4.36
CA GLU A 351 30.32 -11.80 4.95
C GLU A 351 28.79 -11.91 4.99
N GLY A 352 28.25 -13.01 4.46
CA GLY A 352 26.81 -13.24 4.32
C GLY A 352 26.23 -12.86 2.95
N GLY A 353 26.96 -12.14 2.11
CA GLY A 353 26.48 -11.72 0.77
C GLY A 353 25.33 -10.72 0.83
N GLY A 354 24.53 -10.68 -0.24
CA GLY A 354 23.39 -9.74 -0.35
C GLY A 354 23.69 -8.53 -1.21
N LYS A 355 23.09 -7.39 -0.85
CA LYS A 355 23.23 -6.12 -1.57
C LYS A 355 23.74 -5.04 -0.62
N ASN A 356 24.30 -3.97 -1.18
CA ASN A 356 24.62 -2.75 -0.45
C ASN A 356 24.15 -1.49 -1.21
N LEU A 357 23.98 -0.39 -0.49
CA LEU A 357 23.85 0.93 -1.09
C LEU A 357 25.24 1.47 -1.42
N GLY A 358 25.42 1.89 -2.66
CA GLY A 358 26.65 2.51 -3.18
C GLY A 358 26.36 3.79 -3.96
N TYR A 359 27.40 4.36 -4.58
CA TYR A 359 27.34 5.63 -5.34
C TYR A 359 26.78 6.78 -4.51
N THR A 360 27.20 6.87 -3.24
CA THR A 360 26.67 7.83 -2.28
C THR A 360 27.15 9.24 -2.56
N ASP A 361 26.21 10.17 -2.77
CA ASP A 361 26.45 11.60 -2.90
C ASP A 361 25.79 12.39 -1.75
N THR A 362 26.34 13.58 -1.46
CA THR A 362 25.78 14.44 -0.41
C THR A 362 24.33 14.83 -0.75
N GLY A 363 23.42 14.53 0.17
CA GLY A 363 22.00 14.79 0.01
C GLY A 363 21.15 13.56 -0.30
N ASP A 364 21.77 12.44 -0.68
CA ASP A 364 21.07 11.17 -0.84
C ASP A 364 20.44 10.71 0.46
N TYR A 365 19.31 10.02 0.37
CA TYR A 365 18.62 9.50 1.57
C TYR A 365 17.86 8.22 1.28
N ALA A 366 17.67 7.43 2.34
CA ALA A 366 16.82 6.25 2.34
C ALA A 366 15.92 6.26 3.58
N ASP A 367 14.61 6.00 3.39
CA ASP A 367 13.61 5.99 4.44
C ASP A 367 13.21 4.55 4.77
N TYR A 368 13.18 4.25 6.07
CA TYR A 368 12.80 2.95 6.63
C TYR A 368 11.63 3.13 7.59
N LEU A 369 10.62 2.28 7.48
CA LEU A 369 9.58 2.24 8.50
C LEU A 369 10.08 1.41 9.67
N ILE A 370 10.13 2.01 10.86
CA ILE A 370 10.59 1.33 12.08
C ILE A 370 9.51 1.32 13.17
N TYR A 371 9.60 0.31 14.05
CA TYR A 371 8.88 0.27 15.30
C TYR A 371 9.88 0.17 16.45
N SER A 372 9.95 1.20 17.29
CA SER A 372 10.73 1.16 18.52
C SER A 372 9.91 0.51 19.62
N ASN A 373 10.42 -0.58 20.19
CA ASN A 373 9.72 -1.36 21.23
C ASN A 373 9.80 -0.74 22.62
N SER A 374 10.71 0.24 22.82
CA SER A 374 10.91 0.96 24.10
C SER A 374 11.21 2.44 23.86
N THR A 375 11.07 3.26 24.92
CA THR A 375 11.60 4.63 24.95
C THR A 375 13.04 4.57 25.42
N SER A 376 14.00 4.69 24.48
CA SER A 376 15.42 4.53 24.78
C SER A 376 16.31 5.27 23.78
N ALA A 377 17.59 5.41 24.14
CA ALA A 377 18.68 5.64 23.21
C ALA A 377 19.27 4.27 22.80
N TYR A 378 19.95 4.20 21.68
CA TYR A 378 20.52 2.97 21.14
C TYR A 378 21.96 3.21 20.67
N ASN A 379 22.79 2.18 20.76
CA ASN A 379 24.00 2.10 19.95
C ASN A 379 23.62 1.64 18.55
N VAL A 380 24.14 2.32 17.53
CA VAL A 380 23.89 1.94 16.13
C VAL A 380 25.21 1.60 15.47
N ASP A 381 25.33 0.35 15.05
CA ASP A 381 26.46 -0.13 14.25
C ASP A 381 26.13 0.05 12.77
N PHE A 382 27.10 0.54 11.99
CA PHE A 382 27.02 0.68 10.55
C PHE A 382 28.10 -0.16 9.89
N ARG A 383 27.74 -1.01 8.94
CA ARG A 383 28.64 -1.80 8.15
C ARG A 383 28.95 -1.09 6.85
N ILE A 384 30.14 -0.51 6.78
CA ILE A 384 30.53 0.45 5.73
C ILE A 384 31.82 0.03 5.01
N ALA A 385 31.96 0.53 3.77
CA ALA A 385 33.22 0.46 3.04
C ALA A 385 33.48 1.81 2.33
N SER A 386 34.74 2.28 2.32
CA SER A 386 35.13 3.52 1.65
C SER A 386 36.55 3.42 1.12
N GLN A 387 36.74 3.81 -0.17
CA GLN A 387 38.03 3.64 -0.82
C GLN A 387 39.02 4.75 -0.45
N SER A 388 38.62 6.02 -0.40
CA SER A 388 39.59 7.12 -0.34
C SER A 388 39.22 8.30 0.55
N ASP A 389 37.93 8.70 0.63
CA ASP A 389 37.55 10.00 1.20
C ASP A 389 36.76 9.90 2.51
N GLY A 390 36.34 8.70 2.88
CA GLY A 390 35.35 8.53 3.96
C GLY A 390 34.06 9.28 3.66
N GLY A 391 33.20 9.42 4.67
CA GLY A 391 31.91 10.07 4.49
C GLY A 391 31.30 10.50 5.80
N GLN A 392 30.01 10.82 5.75
CA GLN A 392 29.23 11.10 6.96
C GLN A 392 27.77 10.70 6.76
N ILE A 393 27.22 9.96 7.75
CA ILE A 393 25.81 9.55 7.79
C ILE A 393 25.10 10.32 8.91
N GLY A 394 23.89 10.78 8.65
CA GLY A 394 22.94 11.25 9.66
C GLY A 394 21.71 10.35 9.72
N LEU A 395 21.25 10.03 10.94
CA LEU A 395 19.94 9.41 11.17
C LEU A 395 18.96 10.45 11.70
N PHE A 396 17.77 10.46 11.11
CA PHE A 396 16.70 11.40 11.42
C PHE A 396 15.38 10.66 11.60
N LEU A 397 14.55 11.09 12.55
CA LEU A 397 13.13 10.75 12.55
C LEU A 397 12.39 11.79 11.73
N VAL A 398 11.54 11.33 10.81
CA VAL A 398 10.77 12.20 9.90
C VAL A 398 9.33 12.28 10.41
N ASN A 399 8.80 13.49 10.45
CA ASN A 399 7.37 13.69 10.63
C ASN A 399 6.70 13.56 9.25
N ASP A 400 5.85 12.54 9.07
CA ASP A 400 5.26 12.21 7.76
C ASP A 400 4.33 13.31 7.22
N GLU A 401 3.70 14.11 8.08
CA GLU A 401 2.80 15.19 7.66
C GLU A 401 3.57 16.45 7.21
N THR A 402 4.57 16.86 8.01
CA THR A 402 5.31 18.11 7.78
C THR A 402 6.63 17.92 7.04
N GLN A 403 7.08 16.67 6.87
CA GLN A 403 8.40 16.29 6.33
C GLN A 403 9.58 16.88 7.14
N SER A 404 9.34 17.29 8.38
CA SER A 404 10.38 17.82 9.27
C SER A 404 11.28 16.69 9.75
N GLU A 405 12.61 16.93 9.71
CA GLU A 405 13.66 15.97 10.11
C GLU A 405 14.17 16.30 11.54
N TYR A 406 14.15 15.31 12.43
CA TYR A 406 14.70 15.40 13.79
C TYR A 406 15.97 14.54 13.87
N PRO A 407 17.17 15.14 13.99
CA PRO A 407 18.41 14.40 14.03
C PRO A 407 18.54 13.60 15.33
N ILE A 408 18.75 12.30 15.21
CA ILE A 408 18.95 11.38 16.34
C ILE A 408 20.38 10.88 16.46
N SER A 409 21.14 10.79 15.34
CA SER A 409 22.55 10.38 15.34
C SER A 409 23.29 10.95 14.14
N THR A 410 24.60 11.09 14.27
CA THR A 410 25.52 11.42 13.16
C THR A 410 26.82 10.65 13.37
N ILE A 411 27.39 10.10 12.30
CA ILE A 411 28.64 9.36 12.35
C ILE A 411 29.53 9.70 11.17
N ASP A 412 30.84 9.88 11.43
CA ASP A 412 31.86 9.99 10.41
C ASP A 412 32.28 8.59 9.93
N ILE A 413 32.35 8.41 8.64
CA ILE A 413 32.76 7.17 8.00
C ILE A 413 34.24 7.22 7.69
N PRO A 414 35.08 6.31 8.26
CA PRO A 414 36.50 6.27 7.97
C PRO A 414 36.79 5.70 6.57
N VAL A 415 38.01 5.90 6.11
CA VAL A 415 38.55 5.23 4.92
C VAL A 415 38.91 3.79 5.30
N THR A 416 38.31 2.81 4.60
CA THR A 416 38.60 1.38 4.82
C THR A 416 39.59 0.80 3.77
N GLY A 417 39.92 1.59 2.74
CA GLY A 417 40.88 1.21 1.70
C GLY A 417 40.30 0.52 0.47
N GLY A 418 38.98 0.32 0.39
CA GLY A 418 38.32 -0.25 -0.79
C GLY A 418 36.81 -0.17 -0.71
N TRP A 419 36.14 -0.15 -1.88
CA TRP A 419 34.67 -0.12 -1.96
C TRP A 419 33.98 -1.38 -1.44
N GLN A 420 34.73 -2.48 -1.25
CA GLN A 420 34.28 -3.75 -0.70
C GLN A 420 35.15 -4.20 0.51
N THR A 421 35.93 -3.27 1.08
CA THR A 421 36.67 -3.50 2.33
C THR A 421 35.83 -3.03 3.48
N TRP A 422 35.12 -3.95 4.10
CA TRP A 422 34.06 -3.67 5.05
C TRP A 422 34.57 -3.53 6.49
N GLU A 423 34.13 -2.48 7.17
CA GLU A 423 34.36 -2.24 8.60
C GLU A 423 33.04 -1.89 9.29
N THR A 424 32.97 -2.14 10.59
CA THR A 424 31.82 -1.73 11.42
C THR A 424 32.22 -0.53 12.25
N VAL A 425 31.43 0.53 12.17
CA VAL A 425 31.58 1.75 12.96
C VAL A 425 30.32 2.01 13.77
N SER A 426 30.45 2.57 14.98
CA SER A 426 29.32 2.71 15.91
C SER A 426 29.08 4.15 16.32
N SER A 427 27.81 4.49 16.53
CA SER A 427 27.36 5.77 17.04
C SER A 427 26.22 5.58 18.05
N LYS A 428 26.03 6.54 18.94
CA LYS A 428 24.92 6.55 19.91
C LYS A 428 23.81 7.47 19.41
N THR A 429 22.54 7.04 19.53
CA THR A 429 21.39 7.90 19.22
C THR A 429 21.02 8.78 20.41
N LYS A 430 20.29 9.87 20.15
CA LYS A 430 19.43 10.47 21.16
C LYS A 430 18.30 9.50 21.51
N SER A 431 17.77 9.62 22.73
CA SER A 431 16.58 8.87 23.12
C SER A 431 15.36 9.32 22.31
N PHE A 432 14.56 8.35 21.86
CA PHE A 432 13.25 8.58 21.26
C PHE A 432 12.22 7.59 21.81
N SER A 433 10.94 7.95 21.71
CA SER A 433 9.85 7.21 22.35
C SER A 433 9.59 5.85 21.71
N LYS A 434 8.98 4.95 22.48
CA LYS A 434 8.32 3.76 21.93
C LYS A 434 7.27 4.20 20.90
N GLY A 435 7.20 3.50 19.75
CA GLY A 435 6.22 3.77 18.72
C GLY A 435 6.75 3.56 17.31
N VAL A 436 5.94 3.97 16.35
CA VAL A 436 6.23 3.88 14.91
C VAL A 436 6.83 5.17 14.38
N PHE A 437 7.82 5.05 13.49
CA PHE A 437 8.51 6.19 12.90
C PHE A 437 8.93 5.90 11.47
N THR A 438 9.07 6.96 10.69
CA THR A 438 9.88 6.95 9.48
C THR A 438 11.31 7.37 9.88
N LEU A 439 12.25 6.44 9.77
CA LEU A 439 13.68 6.67 9.99
C LEU A 439 14.32 7.02 8.65
N ARG A 440 14.91 8.20 8.53
CA ARG A 440 15.71 8.62 7.39
C ARG A 440 17.19 8.46 7.67
N MET A 441 17.86 7.63 6.88
CA MET A 441 19.30 7.62 6.76
C MET A 441 19.67 8.57 5.63
N LYS A 442 20.50 9.58 5.92
CA LYS A 442 20.88 10.64 4.99
C LYS A 442 22.39 10.72 4.84
N VAL A 443 22.86 10.84 3.61
CA VAL A 443 24.27 11.09 3.32
C VAL A 443 24.56 12.57 3.51
N LEU A 444 25.30 12.90 4.56
CA LEU A 444 25.75 14.26 4.84
C LEU A 444 27.05 14.58 4.09
N LYS A 445 27.88 13.56 3.84
CA LYS A 445 29.05 13.57 2.96
C LYS A 445 29.17 12.21 2.29
N GLY A 446 29.18 12.17 0.97
CA GLY A 446 29.31 10.94 0.18
C GLY A 446 30.70 10.34 0.19
N GLY A 447 30.91 9.21 -0.49
CA GLY A 447 32.18 8.53 -0.66
C GLY A 447 32.31 7.20 0.11
N PHE A 448 31.20 6.52 0.35
CA PHE A 448 31.15 5.22 1.04
C PHE A 448 30.05 4.31 0.49
N ASN A 449 30.18 3.02 0.76
CA ASN A 449 29.13 2.02 0.61
C ASN A 449 28.57 1.66 1.99
N LEU A 450 27.27 1.35 2.07
CA LEU A 450 26.58 0.91 3.29
C LEU A 450 25.88 -0.42 3.04
N ASN A 451 26.27 -1.47 3.80
CA ASN A 451 25.65 -2.79 3.71
C ASN A 451 24.41 -2.88 4.61
N TRP A 452 24.58 -2.62 5.91
CA TRP A 452 23.52 -2.65 6.90
C TRP A 452 23.81 -1.71 8.07
N PHE A 453 22.80 -1.46 8.89
CA PHE A 453 22.97 -0.84 10.20
C PHE A 453 22.11 -1.57 11.23
N GLU A 454 22.55 -1.60 12.48
CA GLU A 454 21.93 -2.36 13.55
C GLU A 454 21.80 -1.52 14.81
N PHE A 455 20.57 -1.39 15.31
CA PHE A 455 20.29 -0.79 16.61
C PHE A 455 20.48 -1.81 17.70
N LYS A 456 21.29 -1.49 18.69
CA LYS A 456 21.55 -2.30 19.88
C LYS A 456 21.17 -1.54 21.14
N GLU A 457 20.63 -2.25 22.11
CA GLU A 457 20.40 -1.66 23.43
C GLU A 457 21.74 -1.26 24.05
N ILE A 458 21.72 -0.21 24.88
CA ILE A 458 22.89 0.30 25.57
C ILE A 458 23.05 -0.49 26.86
N ASP A 459 24.25 -0.90 27.16
CA ASP A 459 24.77 -1.42 28.39
C ASP A 459 25.98 -0.52 28.71
N THR A 460 25.80 0.42 29.64
CA THR A 460 26.78 1.51 29.83
C THR A 460 28.00 1.06 30.62
N ASP A 461 27.84 0.15 31.58
CA ASP A 461 28.94 -0.33 32.44
C ASP A 461 29.48 -1.71 31.99
N GLY A 462 28.83 -2.35 31.00
CA GLY A 462 29.31 -3.59 30.36
C GLY A 462 29.14 -4.83 31.23
N ASP A 463 28.23 -4.80 32.20
CA ASP A 463 27.99 -5.92 33.12
C ASP A 463 27.10 -7.03 32.52
N GLY A 464 26.54 -6.81 31.30
CA GLY A 464 25.68 -7.72 30.55
C GLY A 464 24.20 -7.49 30.78
N ILE A 465 23.81 -6.52 31.60
CA ILE A 465 22.43 -6.07 31.79
C ILE A 465 22.28 -4.69 31.12
N LYS A 466 21.22 -4.52 30.36
CA LYS A 466 20.97 -3.31 29.57
C LYS A 466 20.58 -2.15 30.48
N ASP A 467 20.99 -0.91 30.16
CA ASP A 467 20.63 0.31 30.91
C ASP A 467 19.12 0.41 31.24
N SER A 468 18.24 -0.14 30.41
CA SER A 468 16.79 -0.13 30.60
C SER A 468 16.28 -1.11 31.66
N GLU A 469 17.05 -2.12 32.00
CA GLU A 469 16.75 -3.21 32.95
C GLU A 469 17.68 -3.14 34.16
N ASP A 470 18.79 -2.40 34.06
CA ASP A 470 19.83 -2.30 35.08
C ASP A 470 19.41 -1.36 36.21
N GLN A 471 19.47 -1.86 37.44
CA GLN A 471 19.22 -1.11 38.65
C GLN A 471 20.51 -0.59 39.33
N CYS A 472 21.68 -1.05 38.85
CA CYS A 472 23.00 -0.71 39.35
C CYS A 472 23.93 -0.22 38.22
N PRO A 473 23.69 0.96 37.60
CA PRO A 473 24.27 1.39 36.32
C PRO A 473 25.78 1.72 36.35
N ASP A 474 26.43 1.52 37.44
CA ASP A 474 27.88 1.77 37.66
C ASP A 474 28.58 0.51 38.22
N THR A 475 28.14 -0.68 37.83
CA THR A 475 28.76 -1.93 38.26
C THR A 475 30.21 -2.03 37.75
N PRO A 476 31.20 -2.32 38.59
CA PRO A 476 32.58 -2.42 38.14
C PRO A 476 32.78 -3.54 37.13
N GLU A 477 33.60 -3.29 36.10
CA GLU A 477 33.99 -4.26 35.06
C GLU A 477 34.41 -5.59 35.70
N ASP A 478 34.04 -6.71 35.08
CA ASP A 478 34.25 -8.08 35.55
C ASP A 478 33.51 -8.48 36.88
N SER A 479 32.60 -7.69 37.39
CA SER A 479 31.73 -8.07 38.48
C SER A 479 30.73 -9.16 38.04
N LYS A 480 30.44 -10.13 38.92
CA LYS A 480 29.28 -10.99 38.74
C LYS A 480 28.04 -10.26 39.22
N VAL A 481 27.06 -10.13 38.33
CA VAL A 481 25.81 -9.43 38.64
C VAL A 481 24.63 -10.41 38.71
N ASP A 482 23.57 -9.98 39.37
CA ASP A 482 22.26 -10.61 39.32
C ASP A 482 21.46 -10.15 38.09
N PHE A 483 20.21 -10.58 37.98
CA PHE A 483 19.33 -10.25 36.84
C PHE A 483 18.90 -8.78 36.79
N ASN A 484 19.25 -7.98 37.82
CA ASN A 484 19.01 -6.54 37.86
C ASN A 484 20.29 -5.71 37.63
N GLY A 485 21.42 -6.32 37.23
CA GLY A 485 22.69 -5.62 37.06
C GLY A 485 23.44 -5.33 38.37
N CYS A 486 22.94 -5.81 39.50
CA CYS A 486 23.59 -5.50 40.76
C CYS A 486 24.65 -6.54 41.15
N PRO A 487 25.84 -6.08 41.66
CA PRO A 487 26.91 -6.99 42.02
C PRO A 487 26.51 -8.05 43.04
N VAL A 488 26.73 -9.31 42.71
CA VAL A 488 26.51 -10.42 43.63
C VAL A 488 27.76 -10.65 44.43
N PHE A 489 27.63 -10.50 45.73
CA PHE A 489 28.74 -10.80 46.61
C PHE A 489 29.10 -12.27 46.49
N THR A 490 30.31 -12.54 46.01
CA THR A 490 30.88 -13.88 46.02
C THR A 490 32.02 -13.92 47.01
N LEU A 491 31.92 -14.81 47.99
CA LEU A 491 33.04 -15.08 48.90
C LEU A 491 34.25 -15.58 48.08
N PRO A 492 35.45 -14.98 48.25
CA PRO A 492 36.65 -15.54 47.66
C PRO A 492 36.80 -17.01 48.03
N LEU A 493 37.18 -17.86 47.04
CA LEU A 493 37.34 -19.31 47.25
C LEU A 493 38.20 -19.65 48.43
N ASP A 494 39.18 -18.82 48.77
CA ASP A 494 40.08 -19.00 49.91
C ASP A 494 39.39 -18.74 51.25
N ASN A 495 38.26 -18.02 51.29
CA ASN A 495 37.48 -17.76 52.50
C ASN A 495 36.36 -18.76 52.75
N ASN A 496 36.16 -19.74 51.88
CA ASN A 496 35.12 -20.76 52.01
C ASN A 496 35.52 -21.94 52.91
N LYS A 497 36.57 -21.79 53.68
CA LYS A 497 36.98 -22.81 54.68
C LYS A 497 36.25 -22.56 56.00
N VAL A 498 35.09 -23.18 56.16
CA VAL A 498 34.42 -23.24 57.45
C VAL A 498 34.95 -24.47 58.19
N SER A 499 35.69 -24.23 59.27
CA SER A 499 36.00 -25.28 60.21
C SER A 499 34.97 -25.25 61.33
N VAL A 500 34.17 -26.28 61.46
CA VAL A 500 33.27 -26.47 62.60
C VAL A 500 33.93 -27.32 63.60
N THR A 501 34.23 -26.78 64.77
CA THR A 501 34.65 -27.54 65.95
C THR A 501 33.43 -27.80 66.82
N SER A 502 33.17 -29.06 67.13
CA SER A 502 32.10 -29.44 68.05
C SER A 502 32.39 -28.88 69.43
N ALA A 503 31.37 -28.45 70.15
CA ALA A 503 31.50 -28.05 71.57
C ALA A 503 32.10 -29.20 72.39
N SER A 504 33.01 -28.89 73.25
CA SER A 504 33.77 -29.88 74.02
C SER A 504 32.90 -30.63 75.01
N CYS A 505 31.76 -30.12 75.42
CA CYS A 505 30.76 -30.72 76.30
C CYS A 505 29.34 -30.29 76.00
N ILE A 506 28.36 -31.11 76.36
CA ILE A 506 26.95 -30.73 76.27
C ILE A 506 26.70 -29.46 77.16
N GLY A 507 26.30 -28.35 76.55
CA GLY A 507 26.02 -27.08 77.24
C GLY A 507 27.11 -26.03 77.11
N ASN A 508 28.23 -26.25 76.47
CA ASN A 508 29.24 -25.25 76.15
C ASN A 508 28.92 -24.54 74.84
N THR A 509 29.31 -23.26 74.79
CA THR A 509 29.14 -22.38 73.61
C THR A 509 30.46 -22.12 72.88
N ASP A 510 31.44 -23.07 73.03
CA ASP A 510 32.81 -22.99 72.51
C ASP A 510 33.02 -23.73 71.18
N GLY A 511 31.90 -24.15 70.51
CA GLY A 511 31.90 -24.87 69.24
C GLY A 511 31.69 -23.95 68.05
#